data_738db0d4269e46fb64941140d2347c35
#
_entry.id   738db0d4269e46fb64941140d2347c35
#
_cell.length_a   1.000
_cell.length_b   1.000
_cell.length_c   1.000
_cell.angle_alpha   90.00
_cell.angle_beta   90.00
_cell.angle_gamma   90.00
#
_symmetry.space_group_name_H-M   'P 1'
#
loop_
_entity.id
_entity.type
_entity.pdbx_description
1 polymer ?
#
loop_
_entity_poly.entity_id
_entity_poly.type
_entity_poly.pdbx_seq_one_letter_code
_entity_poly.pdbx_strand_id
1 'polypeptide(L)'
;YRDLLGFKEVGRIFNGAAAALTSGRTHHELLLIQVGDAPGPAQGRRRGLYHIGIKVGNSLDELRSAKQELEQAGVTIEGMSDHTVSQSLYLRDPDGNEVEVYVDGDESVWKRDPAAVVSPIKPLYL
;
A
#
# COMPACT_ATOMS: atom_id res chain seq x y z
N TYR A 1 -5.72 1.44 -7.05
CA TYR A 1 -4.45 0.77 -7.38
C TYR A 1 -3.86 1.24 -8.70
N ARG A 2 -4.66 1.37 -9.76
CA ARG A 2 -4.19 1.82 -11.08
C ARG A 2 -3.97 3.33 -11.10
N ASP A 3 -4.99 4.11 -10.79
CA ASP A 3 -5.01 5.55 -11.08
C ASP A 3 -4.24 6.36 -10.02
N LEU A 4 -4.18 5.91 -8.76
CA LEU A 4 -3.48 6.62 -7.67
C LEU A 4 -2.15 5.98 -7.30
N LEU A 5 -2.01 4.66 -7.36
CA LEU A 5 -0.79 3.96 -6.96
C LEU A 5 0.06 3.49 -8.15
N GLY A 6 -0.36 3.82 -9.38
CA GLY A 6 0.45 3.65 -10.60
C GLY A 6 0.58 2.22 -11.11
N PHE A 7 -0.21 1.26 -10.62
CA PHE A 7 -0.24 -0.07 -11.21
C PHE A 7 -0.77 -0.03 -12.64
N LYS A 8 -0.27 -0.93 -13.47
CA LYS A 8 -0.74 -1.09 -14.86
C LYS A 8 -1.64 -2.30 -14.96
N GLU A 9 -2.79 -2.14 -15.60
CA GLU A 9 -3.65 -3.26 -15.96
C GLU A 9 -3.00 -4.04 -17.12
N VAL A 10 -2.70 -5.31 -16.91
CA VAL A 10 -2.11 -6.19 -17.93
C VAL A 10 -3.16 -6.96 -18.71
N GLY A 11 -4.34 -7.13 -18.17
CA GLY A 11 -5.44 -7.76 -18.85
C GLY A 11 -6.59 -8.14 -17.94
N ARG A 12 -7.66 -8.64 -18.57
CA ARG A 12 -8.87 -9.10 -17.90
C ARG A 12 -9.18 -10.56 -18.26
N ILE A 13 -9.74 -11.27 -17.28
CA ILE A 13 -10.21 -12.67 -17.42
C ILE A 13 -11.63 -12.78 -16.88
N PHE A 14 -12.23 -13.97 -17.00
CA PHE A 14 -13.63 -14.23 -16.58
C PHE A 14 -14.62 -13.24 -17.19
N ASN A 15 -14.58 -13.06 -18.52
CA ASN A 15 -15.43 -12.10 -19.25
C ASN A 15 -15.34 -10.66 -18.71
N GLY A 16 -14.15 -10.25 -18.27
CA GLY A 16 -13.91 -8.91 -17.73
C GLY A 16 -14.12 -8.76 -16.22
N ALA A 17 -14.62 -9.79 -15.54
CA ALA A 17 -14.89 -9.74 -14.10
C ALA A 17 -13.65 -9.74 -13.22
N ALA A 18 -12.48 -10.03 -13.76
CA ALA A 18 -11.22 -9.92 -13.01
C ALA A 18 -10.18 -9.13 -13.81
N ALA A 19 -9.39 -8.30 -13.10
CA ALA A 19 -8.29 -7.50 -13.65
C ALA A 19 -6.97 -7.88 -12.97
N ALA A 20 -5.97 -8.21 -13.78
CA ALA A 20 -4.60 -8.41 -13.31
C ALA A 20 -3.81 -7.11 -13.43
N LEU A 21 -3.13 -6.71 -12.36
CA LEU A 21 -2.37 -5.48 -12.25
C LEU A 21 -0.91 -5.76 -11.91
N THR A 22 0.00 -4.95 -12.46
CA THR A 22 1.44 -5.04 -12.20
C THR A 22 2.05 -3.68 -11.87
N SER A 23 3.04 -3.67 -10.98
CA SER A 23 3.94 -2.52 -10.78
C SER A 23 5.05 -2.46 -11.85
N GLY A 24 5.17 -3.46 -12.70
CA GLY A 24 6.22 -3.60 -13.72
C GLY A 24 7.37 -4.53 -13.33
N ARG A 25 7.37 -5.08 -12.11
CA ARG A 25 8.43 -6.00 -11.65
C ARG A 25 8.21 -7.45 -12.10
N THR A 26 6.97 -7.83 -12.31
CA THR A 26 6.58 -9.19 -12.73
C THR A 26 5.31 -9.13 -13.57
N HIS A 27 4.81 -10.29 -14.01
CA HIS A 27 3.61 -10.38 -14.86
C HIS A 27 2.34 -9.86 -14.16
N HIS A 28 2.19 -10.01 -12.85
CA HIS A 28 1.17 -9.33 -12.02
C HIS A 28 1.50 -9.50 -10.54
N GLU A 29 1.11 -8.56 -9.71
CA GLU A 29 1.16 -8.62 -8.25
C GLU A 29 -0.23 -8.63 -7.63
N LEU A 30 -1.22 -8.04 -8.30
CA LEU A 30 -2.59 -7.97 -7.82
C LEU A 30 -3.55 -8.58 -8.84
N LEU A 31 -4.52 -9.36 -8.35
CA LEU A 31 -5.68 -9.80 -9.10
C LEU A 31 -6.93 -9.34 -8.36
N LEU A 32 -7.68 -8.45 -8.98
CA LEU A 32 -8.95 -7.94 -8.45
C LEU A 32 -10.09 -8.67 -9.13
N ILE A 33 -11.03 -9.20 -8.37
CA ILE A 33 -12.17 -9.96 -8.89
C ILE A 33 -13.46 -9.30 -8.42
N GLN A 34 -14.35 -9.01 -9.35
CA GLN A 34 -15.70 -8.52 -9.06
C GLN A 34 -16.52 -9.60 -8.36
N VAL A 35 -17.03 -9.29 -7.18
CA VAL A 35 -17.82 -10.21 -6.34
C VAL A 35 -19.26 -9.71 -6.08
N GLY A 36 -19.70 -8.69 -6.81
CA GLY A 36 -21.03 -8.08 -6.62
C GLY A 36 -21.19 -7.47 -5.24
N ASP A 37 -22.32 -7.75 -4.59
CA ASP A 37 -22.67 -7.23 -3.27
C ASP A 37 -22.14 -8.09 -2.11
N ALA A 38 -21.13 -8.91 -2.36
CA ALA A 38 -20.50 -9.68 -1.29
C ALA A 38 -19.92 -8.73 -0.22
N PRO A 39 -20.00 -9.08 1.08
CA PRO A 39 -19.47 -8.23 2.13
C PRO A 39 -17.96 -8.06 1.98
N GLY A 40 -17.47 -6.85 2.23
CA GLY A 40 -16.05 -6.53 2.29
C GLY A 40 -15.35 -7.19 3.49
N PRO A 41 -14.04 -6.95 3.66
CA PRO A 41 -13.28 -7.51 4.77
C PRO A 41 -13.88 -7.04 6.11
N ALA A 42 -14.09 -7.99 7.03
CA ALA A 42 -14.58 -7.66 8.37
C ALA A 42 -13.57 -6.75 9.09
N GLN A 43 -14.05 -5.80 9.88
CA GLN A 43 -13.20 -4.90 10.64
C GLN A 43 -12.73 -5.52 11.97
N GLY A 44 -11.64 -4.97 12.53
CA GLY A 44 -11.09 -5.39 13.81
C GLY A 44 -10.16 -6.62 13.73
N ARG A 45 -9.81 -7.17 14.90
CA ARG A 45 -8.89 -8.32 14.99
C ARG A 45 -9.53 -9.59 14.45
N ARG A 46 -8.90 -10.20 13.45
CA ARG A 46 -9.37 -11.43 12.81
C ARG A 46 -8.23 -12.19 12.17
N ARG A 47 -8.52 -13.42 11.74
CA ARG A 47 -7.61 -14.16 10.87
C ARG A 47 -7.67 -13.61 9.45
N GLY A 48 -6.55 -13.59 8.76
CA GLY A 48 -6.42 -13.17 7.37
C GLY A 48 -5.27 -12.20 7.16
N LEU A 49 -5.22 -11.61 5.98
CA LEU A 49 -4.25 -10.56 5.65
C LEU A 49 -4.53 -9.33 6.53
N TYR A 50 -3.46 -8.75 7.09
CA TYR A 50 -3.57 -7.51 7.88
C TYR A 50 -3.53 -6.30 6.95
N HIS A 51 -2.43 -6.09 6.20
CA HIS A 51 -2.32 -5.04 5.19
C HIS A 51 -1.46 -5.48 4.00
N ILE A 52 -1.48 -4.65 2.95
CA ILE A 52 -0.62 -4.76 1.77
C ILE A 52 0.34 -3.57 1.80
N GLY A 53 1.66 -3.83 1.73
CA GLY A 53 2.68 -2.78 1.62
C GLY A 53 3.01 -2.46 0.16
N ILE A 54 2.89 -1.18 -0.22
CA ILE A 54 3.18 -0.69 -1.58
C ILE A 54 4.23 0.40 -1.49
N LYS A 55 5.41 0.11 -2.04
CA LYS A 55 6.49 1.10 -2.14
C LYS A 55 6.21 2.08 -3.28
N VAL A 56 6.22 3.38 -2.98
CA VAL A 56 5.92 4.45 -3.94
C VAL A 56 7.13 5.31 -4.29
N GLY A 57 8.25 5.14 -3.61
CA GLY A 57 9.45 5.91 -3.86
C GLY A 57 10.60 5.55 -2.92
N ASN A 58 11.61 6.42 -2.87
CA ASN A 58 12.81 6.24 -2.07
C ASN A 58 13.15 7.49 -1.22
N SER A 59 12.24 8.45 -1.12
CA SER A 59 12.46 9.69 -0.39
C SER A 59 11.18 10.18 0.30
N LEU A 60 11.35 10.98 1.35
CA LEU A 60 10.22 11.63 2.03
C LEU A 60 9.48 12.61 1.12
N ASP A 61 10.15 13.22 0.14
CA ASP A 61 9.48 14.13 -0.80
C ASP A 61 8.53 13.37 -1.73
N GLU A 62 8.91 12.17 -2.17
CA GLU A 62 8.00 11.30 -2.93
C GLU A 62 6.82 10.84 -2.07
N LEU A 63 7.04 10.54 -0.78
CA LEU A 63 5.96 10.19 0.14
C LEU A 63 5.01 11.38 0.40
N ARG A 64 5.54 12.61 0.52
CA ARG A 64 4.73 13.83 0.61
C ARG A 64 3.88 14.05 -0.64
N SER A 65 4.48 13.86 -1.83
CA SER A 65 3.76 13.96 -3.10
C SER A 65 2.64 12.93 -3.17
N ALA A 66 2.93 11.68 -2.85
CA ALA A 66 1.92 10.61 -2.81
C ALA A 66 0.79 10.93 -1.81
N LYS A 67 1.11 11.46 -0.63
CA LYS A 67 0.11 11.91 0.35
C LYS A 67 -0.80 12.97 -0.23
N GLN A 68 -0.23 14.00 -0.86
CA GLN A 68 -1.00 15.09 -1.46
C GLN A 68 -1.92 14.61 -2.58
N GLU A 69 -1.43 13.74 -3.46
CA GLU A 69 -2.23 13.16 -4.55
C GLU A 69 -3.40 12.32 -4.02
N LEU A 70 -3.15 11.49 -3.00
CA LEU A 70 -4.18 10.68 -2.35
C LEU A 70 -5.25 11.56 -1.69
N GLU A 71 -4.86 12.58 -0.93
CA GLU A 71 -5.77 13.52 -0.27
C GLU A 71 -6.59 14.33 -1.30
N GLN A 72 -5.98 14.80 -2.39
CA GLN A 72 -6.67 15.49 -3.48
C GLN A 72 -7.68 14.60 -4.19
N ALA A 73 -7.43 13.30 -4.25
CA ALA A 73 -8.36 12.30 -4.77
C ALA A 73 -9.45 11.89 -3.76
N GLY A 74 -9.47 12.50 -2.56
CA GLY A 74 -10.47 12.22 -1.52
C GLY A 74 -10.16 10.99 -0.66
N VAL A 75 -8.93 10.46 -0.71
CA VAL A 75 -8.51 9.34 0.15
C VAL A 75 -8.16 9.87 1.53
N THR A 76 -8.69 9.24 2.57
CA THR A 76 -8.36 9.56 3.96
C THR A 76 -7.08 8.84 4.37
N ILE A 77 -6.10 9.57 4.89
CA ILE A 77 -4.91 9.00 5.54
C ILE A 77 -5.27 8.72 7.00
N GLU A 78 -5.31 7.44 7.37
CA GLU A 78 -5.70 7.00 8.72
C GLU A 78 -4.54 7.06 9.72
N GLY A 79 -3.29 7.02 9.23
CA GLY A 79 -2.12 7.08 10.08
C GLY A 79 -0.83 7.33 9.30
N MET A 80 0.19 7.76 10.03
CA MET A 80 1.55 7.95 9.51
C MET A 80 2.55 7.45 10.54
N SER A 81 3.57 6.72 10.09
CA SER A 81 4.58 6.13 10.98
C SER A 81 5.97 6.13 10.37
N ASP A 82 6.97 6.34 11.23
CA ASP A 82 8.38 6.07 10.92
C ASP A 82 8.77 4.76 11.61
N HIS A 83 9.08 3.76 10.80
CA HIS A 83 9.53 2.43 11.23
C HIS A 83 11.05 2.29 11.23
N THR A 84 11.81 3.38 11.13
CA THR A 84 13.26 3.40 11.02
C THR A 84 13.77 2.91 9.66
N VAL A 85 13.26 1.78 9.16
CA VAL A 85 13.61 1.20 7.85
C VAL A 85 12.69 1.68 6.72
N SER A 86 11.54 2.26 7.07
CA SER A 86 10.57 2.85 6.14
C SER A 86 9.78 3.97 6.81
N GLN A 87 9.25 4.88 6.00
CA GLN A 87 8.27 5.87 6.40
C GLN A 87 6.97 5.59 5.63
N SER A 88 5.84 5.58 6.34
CA SER A 88 4.61 4.98 5.85
C SER A 88 3.38 5.83 6.09
N LEU A 89 2.44 5.74 5.14
CA LEU A 89 1.06 6.20 5.23
C LEU A 89 0.14 4.99 5.29
N TYR A 90 -0.91 5.03 6.10
CA TYR A 90 -1.93 4.01 6.18
C TYR A 90 -3.26 4.53 5.70
N LEU A 91 -3.91 3.77 4.83
CA LEU A 91 -5.20 4.12 4.23
C LEU A 91 -6.03 2.87 3.96
N ARG A 92 -7.27 3.07 3.53
CA ARG A 92 -8.14 1.98 3.07
C ARG A 92 -8.37 2.07 1.58
N ASP A 93 -8.36 0.91 0.92
CA ASP A 93 -8.89 0.81 -0.43
C ASP A 93 -10.44 0.90 -0.42
N PRO A 94 -11.11 1.02 -1.59
CA PRO A 94 -12.56 1.14 -1.65
C PRO A 94 -13.32 -0.05 -1.02
N ASP A 95 -12.71 -1.21 -0.92
CA ASP A 95 -13.30 -2.40 -0.29
C ASP A 95 -13.01 -2.48 1.22
N GLY A 96 -12.21 -1.55 1.78
CA GLY A 96 -11.84 -1.50 3.20
C GLY A 96 -10.60 -2.32 3.56
N ASN A 97 -9.83 -2.81 2.59
CA ASN A 97 -8.53 -3.41 2.85
C ASN A 97 -7.53 -2.34 3.31
N GLU A 98 -6.74 -2.65 4.34
CA GLU A 98 -5.67 -1.75 4.77
C GLU A 98 -4.51 -1.80 3.78
N VAL A 99 -4.07 -0.61 3.36
CA VAL A 99 -2.93 -0.42 2.47
C VAL A 99 -1.91 0.47 3.17
N GLU A 100 -0.68 -0.02 3.26
CA GLU A 100 0.49 0.75 3.66
C GLU A 100 1.19 1.28 2.40
N VAL A 101 1.27 2.59 2.26
CA VAL A 101 2.02 3.25 1.18
C VAL A 101 3.30 3.79 1.78
N TYR A 102 4.48 3.36 1.28
CA TYR A 102 5.73 3.66 1.96
C TYR A 102 6.88 4.00 1.02
N VAL A 103 7.89 4.61 1.61
CA VAL A 103 9.24 4.76 1.06
C VAL A 103 10.24 4.07 1.99
N ASP A 104 11.33 3.54 1.43
CA ASP A 104 12.41 3.01 2.26
C ASP A 104 13.16 4.14 2.94
N GLY A 105 13.58 3.88 4.17
CA GLY A 105 14.65 4.61 4.84
C GLY A 105 16.03 4.20 4.32
N ASP A 106 17.06 4.37 5.15
CA ASP A 106 18.40 3.89 4.81
C ASP A 106 18.41 2.35 4.75
N GLU A 107 18.50 1.81 3.54
CA GLU A 107 18.53 0.36 3.32
C GLU A 107 19.72 -0.34 3.98
N SER A 108 20.81 0.39 4.27
CA SER A 108 21.96 -0.16 4.99
C SER A 108 21.58 -0.63 6.41
N VAL A 109 20.53 -0.06 7.00
CA VAL A 109 20.03 -0.42 8.34
C VAL A 109 19.46 -1.84 8.32
N TRP A 110 18.47 -2.10 7.48
CA TRP A 110 17.83 -3.43 7.44
C TRP A 110 18.69 -4.49 6.75
N LYS A 111 19.61 -4.09 5.86
CA LYS A 111 20.60 -5.03 5.30
C LYS A 111 21.58 -5.54 6.34
N ARG A 112 21.97 -4.71 7.32
CA ARG A 112 22.84 -5.12 8.42
C ARG A 112 22.09 -5.82 9.55
N ASP A 113 20.90 -5.34 9.84
CA ASP A 113 20.02 -5.86 10.90
C ASP A 113 18.57 -6.00 10.36
N PRO A 114 18.20 -7.17 9.82
CA PRO A 114 16.84 -7.41 9.37
C PRO A 114 15.77 -7.22 10.46
N ALA A 115 16.12 -7.37 11.74
CA ALA A 115 15.21 -7.16 12.86
C ALA A 115 14.88 -5.67 13.08
N ALA A 116 15.57 -4.74 12.45
CA ALA A 116 15.29 -3.31 12.53
C ALA A 116 13.86 -2.97 12.02
N VAL A 117 13.24 -3.83 11.19
CA VAL A 117 11.85 -3.67 10.73
C VAL A 117 10.83 -3.71 11.89
N VAL A 118 11.16 -4.33 13.02
CA VAL A 118 10.31 -4.37 14.22
C VAL A 118 10.78 -3.41 15.31
N SER A 119 11.60 -2.41 14.96
CA SER A 119 11.98 -1.33 15.86
C SER A 119 10.77 -0.54 16.36
N PRO A 120 10.85 0.13 17.52
CA PRO A 120 9.75 0.95 18.00
C PRO A 120 9.28 1.98 16.97
N ILE A 121 7.97 2.04 16.76
CA ILE A 121 7.33 2.98 15.83
C ILE A 121 7.46 4.39 16.39
N LYS A 122 7.83 5.34 15.53
CA LYS A 122 7.95 6.76 15.85
C LYS A 122 6.88 7.56 15.10
N PRO A 123 6.45 8.71 15.64
CA PRO A 123 5.61 9.64 14.89
C PRO A 123 6.30 10.10 13.60
N LEU A 124 5.53 10.17 12.51
CA LEU A 124 5.96 10.76 11.24
C LEU A 124 5.16 12.03 10.98
N TYR A 125 5.85 13.11 10.62
CA TYR A 125 5.26 14.39 10.24
C TYR A 125 5.72 14.74 8.82
N LEU A 126 4.76 14.91 7.91
CA LEU A 126 4.99 15.20 6.49
C LEU A 126 4.44 16.56 6.09
#